data_52c01f4f1d2dcfecdd32fa8dfbf8224b
#
_entry.id   52c01f4f1d2dcfecdd32fa8dfbf8224b
#
_cell.length_a   1.000
_cell.length_b   1.000
_cell.length_c   1.000
_cell.angle_alpha   90.00
_cell.angle_beta   90.00
_cell.angle_gamma   90.00
#
_symmetry.space_group_name_H-M   'P 1'
#
loop_
_entity.id
_entity.type
_entity.pdbx_description
1 polymer ?
#
loop_
_entity_poly.entity_id
_entity_poly.type
_entity_poly.pdbx_seq_one_letter_code
_entity_poly.pdbx_strand_id
1 'polypeptide(L)'
;KIGSNDYTVNNETKTMDTAPILNNDRTMVPLRAIGEALGKIVYYNDKYICISDIDLNMSDDSAISRKSTITSAKVPDKIEVVAINGTGQKYYPNQLDVFAVEASDNDGNVEAGAVDLDINTRWSSYGKSTLTLDLGEEKDVSGVAIAMWKGSERIYPFTIEYSVDGKTWETALPKTQNTGESSEFEKYMFPETVKARYIRYNGDGATDPDKNYCHISEIAVLGAEE
;
A
#
# COMPACT_ATOMS: atom_id res chain seq x y z
N LYS A 1 27.59 -12.26 -4.49
CA LYS A 1 27.78 -13.12 -5.67
C LYS A 1 26.58 -14.05 -5.78
N ILE A 2 26.01 -14.21 -6.98
CA ILE A 2 24.91 -15.17 -7.19
C ILE A 2 25.41 -16.58 -6.82
N GLY A 3 24.59 -17.33 -6.09
CA GLY A 3 24.93 -18.70 -5.62
C GLY A 3 25.87 -18.74 -4.42
N SER A 4 26.24 -17.60 -3.82
CA SER A 4 27.04 -17.57 -2.58
C SER A 4 26.19 -17.00 -1.44
N ASN A 5 26.20 -17.65 -0.30
CA ASN A 5 25.56 -17.15 0.91
C ASN A 5 26.36 -16.03 1.58
N ASP A 6 27.64 -15.89 1.29
CA ASP A 6 28.47 -14.89 1.92
C ASP A 6 28.39 -13.54 1.19
N TYR A 7 28.29 -12.46 1.96
CA TYR A 7 28.33 -11.09 1.50
C TYR A 7 29.15 -10.22 2.46
N THR A 8 29.62 -9.09 1.98
CA THR A 8 30.48 -8.19 2.75
C THR A 8 29.80 -6.85 2.96
N VAL A 9 29.78 -6.37 4.20
CA VAL A 9 29.32 -5.04 4.60
C VAL A 9 30.41 -4.40 5.45
N ASN A 10 30.88 -3.21 5.08
CA ASN A 10 31.92 -2.46 5.82
C ASN A 10 33.16 -3.33 6.13
N ASN A 11 33.61 -4.15 5.18
CA ASN A 11 34.72 -5.10 5.29
C ASN A 11 34.49 -6.30 6.25
N GLU A 12 33.30 -6.49 6.77
CA GLU A 12 32.91 -7.66 7.54
C GLU A 12 32.16 -8.65 6.65
N THR A 13 32.54 -9.91 6.70
CA THR A 13 31.82 -10.99 6.01
C THR A 13 30.68 -11.48 6.86
N LYS A 14 29.48 -11.50 6.28
CA LYS A 14 28.25 -12.04 6.86
C LYS A 14 27.69 -13.14 5.97
N THR A 15 26.85 -13.98 6.52
CA THR A 15 26.25 -15.11 5.81
C THR A 15 24.73 -14.94 5.75
N MET A 16 24.17 -15.06 4.56
CA MET A 16 22.73 -15.10 4.32
C MET A 16 22.19 -16.52 4.54
N ASP A 17 20.96 -16.63 4.97
CA ASP A 17 20.24 -17.90 5.08
C ASP A 17 19.99 -18.55 3.70
N THR A 18 19.87 -17.74 2.65
CA THR A 18 19.67 -18.18 1.27
C THR A 18 20.56 -17.37 0.32
N ALA A 19 21.19 -18.02 -0.64
CA ALA A 19 22.01 -17.35 -1.65
C ALA A 19 21.14 -16.54 -2.63
N PRO A 20 21.64 -15.41 -3.15
CA PRO A 20 20.99 -14.70 -4.25
C PRO A 20 20.86 -15.60 -5.48
N ILE A 21 19.71 -15.52 -6.13
CA ILE A 21 19.41 -16.29 -7.35
C ILE A 21 19.08 -15.35 -8.52
N LEU A 22 19.21 -15.84 -9.72
CA LEU A 22 18.71 -15.20 -10.93
C LEU A 22 17.32 -15.77 -11.27
N ASN A 23 16.34 -14.91 -11.40
CA ASN A 23 14.99 -15.29 -11.79
C ASN A 23 14.48 -14.30 -12.84
N ASN A 24 14.15 -14.78 -14.06
CA ASN A 24 13.69 -13.97 -15.19
C ASN A 24 14.60 -12.74 -15.43
N ASP A 25 15.91 -12.98 -15.54
CA ASP A 25 16.98 -11.97 -15.73
C ASP A 25 17.06 -10.90 -14.61
N ARG A 26 16.41 -11.14 -13.47
CA ARG A 26 16.50 -10.29 -12.27
C ARG A 26 17.22 -11.02 -11.16
N THR A 27 18.15 -10.32 -10.51
CA THR A 27 18.82 -10.86 -9.32
C THR A 27 17.91 -10.69 -8.10
N MET A 28 17.47 -11.81 -7.53
CA MET A 28 16.72 -11.84 -6.27
C MET A 28 17.72 -11.99 -5.12
N VAL A 29 17.64 -11.10 -4.15
CA VAL A 29 18.51 -11.10 -2.96
C VAL A 29 17.62 -11.22 -1.71
N PRO A 30 18.02 -12.03 -0.70
CA PRO A 30 17.24 -12.09 0.55
C PRO A 30 17.08 -10.72 1.18
N LEU A 31 15.83 -10.35 1.48
CA LEU A 31 15.50 -9.04 2.03
C LEU A 31 16.17 -8.79 3.38
N ARG A 32 16.31 -9.82 4.22
CA ARG A 32 17.02 -9.74 5.50
C ARG A 32 18.46 -9.28 5.31
N ALA A 33 19.18 -9.84 4.35
CA ALA A 33 20.57 -9.47 4.07
C ALA A 33 20.70 -8.00 3.64
N ILE A 34 19.73 -7.50 2.86
CA ILE A 34 19.70 -6.07 2.46
C ILE A 34 19.39 -5.19 3.66
N GLY A 35 18.37 -5.52 4.46
CA GLY A 35 17.99 -4.77 5.65
C GLY A 35 19.14 -4.66 6.64
N GLU A 36 19.76 -5.78 6.99
CA GLU A 36 20.91 -5.81 7.91
C GLU A 36 22.16 -5.09 7.36
N ALA A 37 22.36 -5.14 6.04
CA ALA A 37 23.44 -4.39 5.39
C ALA A 37 23.23 -2.87 5.50
N LEU A 38 21.98 -2.42 5.59
CA LEU A 38 21.60 -1.03 5.83
C LEU A 38 21.47 -0.69 7.33
N GLY A 39 21.87 -1.59 8.23
CA GLY A 39 21.81 -1.38 9.67
C GLY A 39 20.41 -1.52 10.26
N LYS A 40 19.47 -2.14 9.53
CA LYS A 40 18.10 -2.37 9.99
C LYS A 40 17.96 -3.76 10.59
N ILE A 41 17.00 -3.92 11.49
CA ILE A 41 16.59 -5.21 12.05
C ILE A 41 15.38 -5.68 11.24
N VAL A 42 15.42 -6.92 10.76
CA VAL A 42 14.36 -7.50 9.93
C VAL A 42 13.71 -8.65 10.66
N TYR A 43 12.43 -8.52 10.94
CA TYR A 43 11.58 -9.56 11.49
C TYR A 43 10.71 -10.12 10.37
N TYR A 44 10.53 -11.42 10.36
CA TYR A 44 9.72 -12.12 9.35
C TYR A 44 8.70 -13.04 10.02
N ASN A 45 7.52 -13.07 9.46
CA ASN A 45 6.47 -14.03 9.75
C ASN A 45 5.78 -14.37 8.42
N ASP A 46 5.18 -15.53 8.29
CA ASP A 46 4.57 -16.06 7.05
C ASP A 46 3.78 -15.07 6.18
N LYS A 47 3.28 -14.00 6.78
CA LYS A 47 2.44 -13.01 6.09
C LYS A 47 3.04 -11.60 6.09
N TYR A 48 3.98 -11.32 6.97
CA TYR A 48 4.44 -9.95 7.21
C TYR A 48 5.95 -9.87 7.36
N ILE A 49 6.51 -8.76 6.94
CA ILE A 49 7.90 -8.40 7.18
C ILE A 49 7.91 -7.05 7.91
N CYS A 50 8.62 -6.99 9.02
CA CYS A 50 8.86 -5.75 9.74
C CYS A 50 10.34 -5.40 9.63
N ILE A 51 10.64 -4.17 9.21
CA ILE A 51 12.00 -3.62 9.14
C ILE A 51 12.05 -2.45 10.11
N SER A 52 12.98 -2.49 11.07
CA SER A 52 13.06 -1.52 12.15
C SER A 52 14.49 -1.02 12.35
N ASP A 53 14.62 0.24 12.77
CA ASP A 53 15.89 0.84 13.21
C ASP A 53 16.27 0.45 14.65
N ILE A 54 15.31 -0.07 15.40
CA ILE A 54 15.47 -0.47 16.80
C ILE A 54 15.05 -1.91 17.00
N ASP A 55 15.62 -2.57 18.01
CA ASP A 55 15.17 -3.91 18.40
C ASP A 55 13.80 -3.81 19.09
N LEU A 56 12.80 -4.40 18.47
CA LEU A 56 11.43 -4.46 18.97
C LEU A 56 11.22 -5.66 19.91
N ASN A 57 12.27 -6.43 20.21
CA ASN A 57 12.21 -7.68 20.99
C ASN A 57 11.14 -8.67 20.45
N MET A 58 11.00 -8.70 19.14
CA MET A 58 10.10 -9.63 18.45
C MET A 58 10.87 -10.86 18.00
N SER A 59 10.37 -12.05 18.27
CA SER A 59 10.85 -13.25 17.57
C SER A 59 10.22 -13.35 16.19
N ASP A 60 10.91 -13.99 15.25
CA ASP A 60 10.37 -14.25 13.92
C ASP A 60 9.03 -15.03 13.96
N ASP A 61 8.85 -15.87 14.99
CA ASP A 61 7.63 -16.65 15.19
C ASP A 61 6.51 -15.89 15.91
N SER A 62 6.83 -14.91 16.74
CA SER A 62 5.83 -14.13 17.49
C SER A 62 5.38 -12.92 16.74
N ALA A 63 6.03 -12.65 15.64
CA ALA A 63 5.95 -11.40 14.99
C ALA A 63 4.53 -10.91 14.81
N ILE A 64 4.10 -10.42 14.30
CA ILE A 64 3.16 -9.60 13.56
C ILE A 64 1.79 -10.26 13.51
N SER A 65 1.63 -11.46 13.92
CA SER A 65 0.37 -12.20 13.74
C SER A 65 -0.77 -11.76 14.65
N ARG A 66 -0.57 -10.77 15.50
CA ARG A 66 -1.67 -10.22 16.33
C ARG A 66 -1.36 -8.79 16.71
N LYS A 67 -2.36 -8.00 16.85
CA LYS A 67 -2.53 -6.77 17.63
C LYS A 67 -1.93 -6.85 19.06
N SER A 68 -0.85 -7.55 19.22
CA SER A 68 -0.19 -7.66 20.50
C SER A 68 0.82 -6.56 20.60
N THR A 69 0.36 -5.49 21.17
CA THR A 69 1.10 -4.76 22.16
C THR A 69 2.60 -4.99 22.05
N ILE A 70 3.28 -4.08 21.44
CA ILE A 70 4.70 -3.84 21.71
C ILE A 70 4.76 -3.37 23.18
N THR A 71 4.83 -4.32 24.11
CA THR A 71 4.67 -4.02 25.55
C THR A 71 5.97 -3.66 26.25
N SER A 72 7.12 -3.71 25.55
CA SER A 72 8.41 -3.51 26.20
C SER A 72 9.44 -2.74 25.39
N ALA A 73 9.21 -2.46 24.12
CA ALA A 73 10.08 -1.57 23.36
C ALA A 73 9.76 -0.13 23.73
N LYS A 74 10.78 0.67 24.01
CA LYS A 74 10.64 2.12 24.03
C LYS A 74 10.35 2.52 22.60
N VAL A 75 9.07 2.64 22.25
CA VAL A 75 8.65 3.16 20.94
C VAL A 75 9.25 4.56 20.85
N PRO A 76 10.04 4.88 19.83
CA PRO A 76 10.50 6.26 19.64
C PRO A 76 9.27 7.16 19.47
N ASP A 77 9.37 8.39 19.95
CA ASP A 77 8.30 9.40 19.86
C ASP A 77 7.82 9.63 18.41
N LYS A 78 8.57 9.12 17.44
CA LYS A 78 8.24 9.11 16.03
C LYS A 78 8.78 7.83 15.37
N ILE A 79 7.89 6.93 14.98
CA ILE A 79 8.22 5.85 14.05
C ILE A 79 8.11 6.46 12.64
N GLU A 80 9.23 6.62 11.95
CA GLU A 80 9.18 6.87 10.51
C GLU A 80 8.78 5.57 9.83
N VAL A 81 7.50 5.41 9.58
CA VAL A 81 7.00 4.35 8.71
C VAL A 81 7.30 4.80 7.28
N VAL A 82 8.13 4.05 6.58
CA VAL A 82 8.36 4.30 5.16
C VAL A 82 7.05 3.97 4.44
N ALA A 83 6.51 4.93 3.72
CA ALA A 83 5.32 4.72 2.91
C ALA A 83 5.53 3.56 1.93
N ILE A 84 4.49 2.79 1.65
CA ILE A 84 4.55 1.66 0.69
C ILE A 84 5.06 2.14 -0.68
N ASN A 85 4.72 3.37 -1.04
CA ASN A 85 5.19 4.06 -2.25
C ASN A 85 6.54 4.79 -2.08
N GLY A 86 7.35 4.42 -1.11
CA GLY A 86 8.56 5.04 -0.55
C GLY A 86 9.70 5.46 -1.48
N THR A 87 9.44 5.77 -2.75
CA THR A 87 10.42 6.34 -3.66
C THR A 87 10.50 7.87 -3.57
N GLY A 88 9.63 8.51 -2.78
CA GLY A 88 9.48 9.97 -2.74
C GLY A 88 8.86 10.56 -4.02
N GLN A 89 8.58 9.72 -5.01
CA GLN A 89 7.89 10.12 -6.23
C GLN A 89 6.38 10.16 -5.95
N LYS A 90 5.75 11.25 -6.34
CA LYS A 90 4.31 11.48 -6.17
C LYS A 90 3.71 11.93 -7.50
N TYR A 91 2.49 11.52 -7.77
CA TYR A 91 1.74 12.01 -8.94
C TYR A 91 1.28 13.46 -8.76
N TYR A 92 1.03 13.86 -7.51
CA TYR A 92 0.53 15.18 -7.15
C TYR A 92 1.35 15.82 -6.03
N PRO A 93 1.57 17.15 -6.04
CA PRO A 93 2.31 17.83 -4.98
C PRO A 93 1.71 17.64 -3.58
N ASN A 94 0.36 17.61 -3.48
CA ASN A 94 -0.41 17.41 -2.25
C ASN A 94 -0.82 15.96 -2.01
N GLN A 95 -0.24 14.99 -2.70
CA GLN A 95 -0.50 13.57 -2.45
C GLN A 95 0.03 13.16 -1.08
N LEU A 96 -0.82 12.50 -0.31
CA LEU A 96 -0.49 11.93 0.99
C LEU A 96 0.14 10.54 0.82
N ASP A 97 1.00 10.18 1.78
CA ASP A 97 1.61 8.85 1.80
C ASP A 97 0.60 7.81 2.33
N VAL A 98 0.60 6.64 1.70
CA VAL A 98 -0.17 5.47 2.12
C VAL A 98 0.80 4.50 2.79
N PHE A 99 0.54 4.14 4.04
CA PHE A 99 1.39 3.26 4.85
C PHE A 99 0.96 1.81 4.81
N ALA A 100 -0.32 1.55 4.59
CA ALA A 100 -0.84 0.21 4.40
C ALA A 100 -2.05 0.25 3.48
N VAL A 101 -2.25 -0.83 2.76
CA VAL A 101 -3.41 -1.05 1.90
C VAL A 101 -3.98 -2.44 2.16
N GLU A 102 -5.31 -2.53 2.23
CA GLU A 102 -6.03 -3.78 2.46
C GLU A 102 -7.23 -3.85 1.52
N ALA A 103 -7.41 -4.96 0.86
CA ALA A 103 -8.57 -5.22 0.02
C ALA A 103 -9.46 -6.29 0.63
N SER A 104 -10.77 -6.23 0.34
CA SER A 104 -11.71 -7.29 0.75
C SER A 104 -11.45 -8.61 0.04
N ASP A 105 -10.92 -8.55 -1.19
CA ASP A 105 -10.58 -9.71 -2.03
C ASP A 105 -9.69 -9.29 -3.19
N ASN A 106 -9.05 -10.25 -3.89
CA ASN A 106 -8.32 -10.03 -5.13
C ASN A 106 -8.36 -11.29 -6.02
N ASP A 107 -8.15 -11.13 -7.32
CA ASP A 107 -8.09 -12.21 -8.32
C ASP A 107 -6.66 -12.67 -8.63
N GLY A 108 -5.69 -12.32 -7.78
CA GLY A 108 -4.25 -12.51 -7.99
C GLY A 108 -3.54 -11.20 -8.36
N ASN A 109 -4.28 -10.16 -8.75
CA ASN A 109 -3.77 -8.79 -8.81
C ASN A 109 -4.04 -8.13 -7.46
N VAL A 110 -3.02 -8.17 -6.61
CA VAL A 110 -3.12 -7.78 -5.20
C VAL A 110 -3.24 -6.27 -5.01
N GLU A 111 -3.73 -5.88 -3.84
CA GLU A 111 -4.00 -4.49 -3.44
C GLU A 111 -2.79 -3.57 -3.54
N ALA A 112 -1.59 -4.08 -3.33
CA ALA A 112 -0.36 -3.29 -3.45
C ALA A 112 -0.17 -2.68 -4.85
N GLY A 113 -0.66 -3.35 -5.90
CA GLY A 113 -0.60 -2.84 -7.27
C GLY A 113 -1.48 -1.61 -7.53
N ALA A 114 -2.25 -1.15 -6.56
CA ALA A 114 -3.01 0.11 -6.67
C ALA A 114 -2.30 1.31 -6.01
N VAL A 115 -1.12 1.10 -5.39
CA VAL A 115 -0.38 2.13 -4.65
C VAL A 115 1.15 2.02 -4.83
N ASP A 116 1.61 1.33 -5.87
CA ASP A 116 3.03 1.03 -6.09
C ASP A 116 3.74 2.01 -7.03
N LEU A 117 3.03 3.03 -7.50
CA LEU A 117 3.49 4.05 -8.47
C LEU A 117 3.80 3.49 -9.86
N ASP A 118 3.24 2.35 -10.22
CA ASP A 118 3.31 1.77 -11.55
C ASP A 118 1.91 1.60 -12.15
N ILE A 119 1.51 2.50 -13.02
CA ILE A 119 0.19 2.49 -13.69
C ILE A 119 -0.08 1.23 -14.54
N ASN A 120 0.95 0.41 -14.79
CA ASN A 120 0.83 -0.84 -15.52
C ASN A 120 0.47 -2.04 -14.63
N THR A 121 0.58 -1.89 -13.33
CA THR A 121 0.07 -2.84 -12.34
C THR A 121 -1.36 -2.47 -11.94
N ARG A 122 -2.01 -3.27 -11.12
CA ARG A 122 -3.34 -2.96 -10.60
C ARG A 122 -3.74 -3.85 -9.44
N TRP A 123 -4.68 -3.38 -8.67
CA TRP A 123 -5.56 -4.24 -7.90
C TRP A 123 -6.78 -4.63 -8.74
N SER A 124 -7.26 -5.88 -8.54
CA SER A 124 -8.44 -6.39 -9.22
C SER A 124 -9.21 -7.36 -8.34
N SER A 125 -10.52 -7.19 -8.26
CA SER A 125 -11.42 -8.08 -7.51
C SER A 125 -12.76 -8.21 -8.20
N TYR A 126 -13.39 -9.40 -8.12
CA TYR A 126 -14.67 -9.66 -8.77
C TYR A 126 -15.85 -9.11 -7.97
N GLY A 127 -16.76 -8.44 -8.64
CA GLY A 127 -17.99 -7.90 -8.06
C GLY A 127 -17.74 -6.71 -7.14
N LYS A 128 -18.61 -6.59 -6.12
CA LYS A 128 -18.48 -5.53 -5.12
C LYS A 128 -17.30 -5.81 -4.21
N SER A 129 -16.40 -4.85 -4.11
CA SER A 129 -15.17 -5.00 -3.35
C SER A 129 -14.69 -3.67 -2.78
N THR A 130 -13.92 -3.75 -1.71
CA THR A 130 -13.37 -2.58 -1.04
C THR A 130 -11.85 -2.58 -1.06
N LEU A 131 -11.28 -1.36 -1.12
CA LEU A 131 -9.86 -1.11 -0.96
C LEU A 131 -9.70 -0.04 0.10
N THR A 132 -9.03 -0.37 1.21
CA THR A 132 -8.80 0.53 2.35
C THR A 132 -7.35 0.97 2.39
N LEU A 133 -7.13 2.27 2.47
CA LEU A 133 -5.83 2.92 2.52
C LEU A 133 -5.62 3.48 3.94
N ASP A 134 -4.53 3.10 4.62
CA ASP A 134 -4.14 3.66 5.92
C ASP A 134 -3.07 4.74 5.70
N LEU A 135 -3.33 5.95 6.12
CA LEU A 135 -2.42 7.10 6.04
C LEU A 135 -1.44 7.17 7.23
N GLY A 136 -1.48 6.15 8.11
CA GLY A 136 -0.61 6.06 9.28
C GLY A 136 -1.05 6.92 10.46
N GLU A 137 -1.51 8.14 10.19
CA GLU A 137 -2.04 9.10 11.17
C GLU A 137 -3.20 9.90 10.56
N GLU A 138 -3.93 10.64 11.39
CA GLU A 138 -5.00 11.54 10.94
C GLU A 138 -4.44 12.68 10.09
N LYS A 139 -5.01 12.88 8.91
CA LYS A 139 -4.65 13.90 7.93
C LYS A 139 -5.89 14.68 7.48
N ASP A 140 -5.68 15.88 6.98
CA ASP A 140 -6.70 16.62 6.24
C ASP A 140 -6.73 16.15 4.79
N VAL A 141 -7.83 15.50 4.39
CA VAL A 141 -8.01 14.88 3.08
C VAL A 141 -9.06 15.64 2.28
N SER A 142 -8.71 16.09 1.09
CA SER A 142 -9.60 16.86 0.21
C SER A 142 -10.18 16.05 -0.96
N GLY A 143 -9.65 14.85 -1.23
CA GLY A 143 -10.12 14.03 -2.32
C GLY A 143 -9.22 12.84 -2.62
N VAL A 144 -9.53 12.16 -3.72
CA VAL A 144 -8.71 11.10 -4.29
C VAL A 144 -8.53 11.33 -5.80
N ALA A 145 -7.43 10.83 -6.34
CA ALA A 145 -7.25 10.70 -7.78
C ALA A 145 -7.10 9.21 -8.11
N ILE A 146 -7.86 8.71 -9.07
CA ILE A 146 -7.91 7.28 -9.38
C ILE A 146 -7.69 7.06 -10.87
N ALA A 147 -6.74 6.19 -11.21
CA ALA A 147 -6.55 5.66 -12.56
C ALA A 147 -7.22 4.27 -12.62
N MET A 148 -8.32 4.17 -13.33
CA MET A 148 -9.05 2.91 -13.48
C MET A 148 -8.46 2.08 -14.63
N TRP A 149 -8.17 0.80 -14.37
CA TRP A 149 -7.72 -0.11 -15.41
C TRP A 149 -8.74 -0.21 -16.54
N LYS A 150 -8.33 0.15 -17.76
CA LYS A 150 -9.23 0.27 -18.92
C LYS A 150 -10.41 1.22 -18.67
N GLY A 151 -10.18 2.29 -17.95
CA GLY A 151 -11.20 3.30 -17.63
C GLY A 151 -11.81 3.97 -18.85
N SER A 152 -11.11 3.98 -20.01
CA SER A 152 -11.64 4.43 -21.29
C SER A 152 -12.59 3.42 -21.99
N GLU A 153 -12.66 2.18 -21.48
CA GLU A 153 -13.49 1.12 -22.04
C GLU A 153 -14.60 0.65 -21.08
N ARG A 154 -14.52 1.04 -19.80
CA ARG A 154 -15.36 0.51 -18.72
C ARG A 154 -15.77 1.59 -17.74
N ILE A 155 -16.99 1.47 -17.25
CA ILE A 155 -17.52 2.34 -16.20
C ILE A 155 -17.50 1.58 -14.88
N TYR A 156 -16.93 2.21 -13.86
CA TYR A 156 -16.77 1.70 -12.50
C TYR A 156 -17.50 2.60 -11.51
N PRO A 157 -18.72 2.24 -11.08
CA PRO A 157 -19.41 2.96 -10.01
C PRO A 157 -18.76 2.66 -8.66
N PHE A 158 -18.62 3.71 -7.82
CA PHE A 158 -18.03 3.58 -6.49
C PHE A 158 -18.50 4.68 -5.54
N THR A 159 -18.17 4.51 -4.26
CA THR A 159 -18.23 5.54 -3.22
C THR A 159 -16.89 5.62 -2.52
N ILE A 160 -16.58 6.78 -1.89
CA ILE A 160 -15.43 6.90 -1.00
C ILE A 160 -15.95 7.17 0.41
N GLU A 161 -15.42 6.40 1.35
CA GLU A 161 -15.65 6.58 2.77
C GLU A 161 -14.34 6.94 3.48
N TYR A 162 -14.45 7.57 4.64
CA TYR A 162 -13.33 7.90 5.49
C TYR A 162 -13.58 7.48 6.93
N SER A 163 -12.49 7.30 7.67
CA SER A 163 -12.53 6.95 9.09
C SER A 163 -11.28 7.46 9.80
N VAL A 164 -11.42 7.79 11.08
CA VAL A 164 -10.30 8.10 11.98
C VAL A 164 -9.82 6.83 12.69
N ASP A 165 -10.73 5.93 13.03
CA ASP A 165 -10.47 4.77 13.90
C ASP A 165 -10.47 3.41 13.17
N GLY A 166 -10.79 3.42 11.86
CA GLY A 166 -10.92 2.21 11.02
C GLY A 166 -12.16 1.37 11.33
N LYS A 167 -13.06 1.86 12.18
CA LYS A 167 -14.28 1.15 12.62
C LYS A 167 -15.55 1.89 12.27
N THR A 168 -15.58 3.17 12.54
CA THR A 168 -16.70 4.07 12.21
C THR A 168 -16.39 4.74 10.88
N TRP A 169 -17.29 4.61 9.91
CA TRP A 169 -17.10 5.09 8.55
C TRP A 169 -18.16 6.11 8.18
N GLU A 170 -17.73 7.18 7.55
CA GLU A 170 -18.56 8.23 7.00
C GLU A 170 -18.31 8.40 5.50
N THR A 171 -19.30 8.87 4.77
CA THR A 171 -19.18 9.06 3.32
C THR A 171 -18.46 10.38 3.03
N ALA A 172 -17.28 10.31 2.42
CA ALA A 172 -16.55 11.46 1.92
C ALA A 172 -17.00 11.86 0.51
N LEU A 173 -17.27 10.86 -0.35
CA LEU A 173 -17.79 11.08 -1.69
C LEU A 173 -18.97 10.13 -1.93
N PRO A 174 -20.17 10.65 -2.19
CA PRO A 174 -21.32 9.83 -2.51
C PRO A 174 -21.12 9.10 -3.84
N LYS A 175 -21.99 8.14 -4.15
CA LYS A 175 -21.90 7.31 -5.33
C LYS A 175 -21.61 8.12 -6.59
N THR A 176 -20.52 7.79 -7.23
CA THR A 176 -20.02 8.37 -8.48
C THR A 176 -19.47 7.27 -9.38
N GLN A 177 -18.85 7.63 -10.48
CA GLN A 177 -18.17 6.71 -11.42
C GLN A 177 -17.11 7.46 -12.21
N ASN A 178 -16.20 6.74 -12.88
CA ASN A 178 -15.27 7.32 -13.85
C ASN A 178 -16.04 7.80 -15.12
N THR A 179 -15.39 8.69 -15.88
CA THR A 179 -16.00 9.27 -17.10
C THR A 179 -16.19 8.25 -18.21
N GLY A 180 -15.37 7.19 -18.26
CA GLY A 180 -15.31 6.25 -19.38
C GLY A 180 -14.50 6.77 -20.57
N GLU A 181 -13.86 7.90 -20.44
CA GLU A 181 -13.10 8.57 -21.51
C GLU A 181 -11.58 8.36 -21.37
N SER A 182 -11.10 8.04 -20.17
CA SER A 182 -9.67 7.93 -19.86
C SER A 182 -9.38 6.72 -18.98
N SER A 183 -8.16 6.18 -19.14
CA SER A 183 -7.53 5.24 -18.19
C SER A 183 -6.48 5.92 -17.31
N GLU A 184 -6.25 7.22 -17.53
CA GLU A 184 -5.39 8.05 -16.69
C GLU A 184 -6.12 8.49 -15.42
N PHE A 185 -5.41 9.20 -14.54
CA PHE A 185 -6.01 9.71 -13.32
C PHE A 185 -7.18 10.66 -13.55
N GLU A 186 -8.30 10.36 -12.92
CA GLU A 186 -9.42 11.29 -12.73
C GLU A 186 -9.46 11.72 -11.26
N LYS A 187 -9.62 13.03 -11.00
CA LYS A 187 -9.71 13.59 -9.65
C LYS A 187 -11.16 13.60 -9.16
N TYR A 188 -11.35 13.13 -7.94
CA TYR A 188 -12.63 13.10 -7.24
C TYR A 188 -12.48 13.89 -5.94
N MET A 189 -12.82 15.19 -6.00
CA MET A 189 -12.72 16.06 -4.84
C MET A 189 -13.92 15.87 -3.93
N PHE A 190 -13.68 15.87 -2.63
CA PHE A 190 -14.74 15.80 -1.62
C PHE A 190 -15.46 17.15 -1.53
N PRO A 191 -16.75 17.19 -1.15
CA PRO A 191 -17.48 18.44 -0.95
C PRO A 191 -16.84 19.36 0.10
N GLU A 192 -16.18 18.77 1.09
CA GLU A 192 -15.40 19.44 2.13
C GLU A 192 -14.18 18.59 2.52
N THR A 193 -13.14 19.25 3.02
CA THR A 193 -11.96 18.55 3.57
C THR A 193 -12.37 17.80 4.83
N VAL A 194 -11.98 16.52 4.90
CA VAL A 194 -12.28 15.66 6.05
C VAL A 194 -11.00 15.30 6.80
N LYS A 195 -11.13 15.08 8.11
CA LYS A 195 -10.05 14.50 8.91
C LYS A 195 -10.14 12.98 8.88
N ALA A 196 -9.11 12.34 8.35
CA ALA A 196 -9.12 10.90 8.15
C ALA A 196 -7.73 10.29 8.36
N ARG A 197 -7.69 9.13 8.97
CA ARG A 197 -6.56 8.22 8.90
C ARG A 197 -6.76 7.15 7.83
N TYR A 198 -8.02 6.77 7.61
CA TYR A 198 -8.35 5.72 6.64
C TYR A 198 -9.26 6.26 5.56
N ILE A 199 -8.94 5.92 4.31
CA ILE A 199 -9.79 6.17 3.14
C ILE A 199 -10.17 4.82 2.55
N ARG A 200 -11.47 4.62 2.26
CA ARG A 200 -11.97 3.38 1.70
C ARG A 200 -12.70 3.62 0.38
N TYR A 201 -12.20 3.02 -0.66
CA TYR A 201 -12.93 2.87 -1.91
C TYR A 201 -13.90 1.70 -1.78
N ASN A 202 -15.16 1.91 -2.11
CA ASN A 202 -16.18 0.88 -2.22
C ASN A 202 -16.64 0.80 -3.66
N GLY A 203 -16.18 -0.20 -4.39
CA GLY A 203 -16.53 -0.43 -5.78
C GLY A 203 -17.75 -1.33 -5.92
N ASP A 204 -18.62 -1.01 -6.86
CA ASP A 204 -19.77 -1.84 -7.22
C ASP A 204 -19.45 -2.89 -8.31
N GLY A 205 -18.21 -2.92 -8.81
CA GLY A 205 -17.82 -3.63 -10.01
C GLY A 205 -18.10 -2.80 -11.28
N ALA A 206 -17.57 -3.20 -12.42
CA ALA A 206 -17.86 -2.56 -13.68
C ALA A 206 -19.34 -2.76 -14.08
N THR A 207 -19.91 -1.80 -14.81
CA THR A 207 -21.32 -1.87 -15.26
C THR A 207 -21.55 -2.94 -16.33
N ASP A 208 -20.50 -3.38 -17.02
CA ASP A 208 -20.56 -4.49 -17.96
C ASP A 208 -20.67 -5.83 -17.19
N PRO A 209 -21.78 -6.58 -17.29
CA PRO A 209 -22.00 -7.79 -16.50
C PRO A 209 -20.99 -8.91 -16.82
N ASP A 210 -20.42 -8.92 -18.02
CA ASP A 210 -19.40 -9.90 -18.43
C ASP A 210 -18.01 -9.54 -17.88
N LYS A 211 -17.86 -8.33 -17.33
CA LYS A 211 -16.61 -7.76 -16.83
C LYS A 211 -16.79 -7.13 -15.47
N ASN A 212 -17.64 -7.72 -14.63
CA ASN A 212 -18.01 -7.20 -13.33
C ASN A 212 -16.87 -7.32 -12.30
N TYR A 213 -15.83 -6.50 -12.50
CA TYR A 213 -14.68 -6.41 -11.60
C TYR A 213 -14.51 -4.97 -11.11
N CYS A 214 -13.94 -4.81 -9.93
CA CYS A 214 -13.26 -3.59 -9.53
C CYS A 214 -11.81 -3.68 -10.02
N HIS A 215 -11.33 -2.66 -10.71
CA HIS A 215 -9.95 -2.59 -11.19
C HIS A 215 -9.40 -1.19 -10.96
N ILE A 216 -8.36 -1.07 -10.14
CA ILE A 216 -7.65 0.19 -9.91
C ILE A 216 -6.19 -0.01 -10.31
N SER A 217 -5.71 0.74 -11.31
CA SER A 217 -4.28 0.80 -11.64
C SER A 217 -3.53 1.55 -10.57
N GLU A 218 -4.05 2.72 -10.16
CA GLU A 218 -3.44 3.54 -9.12
C GLU A 218 -4.50 4.39 -8.42
N ILE A 219 -4.32 4.59 -7.12
CA ILE A 219 -5.11 5.52 -6.32
C ILE A 219 -4.19 6.40 -5.47
N ALA A 220 -4.34 7.71 -5.61
CA ALA A 220 -3.65 8.72 -4.82
C ALA A 220 -4.64 9.42 -3.89
N VAL A 221 -4.30 9.54 -2.61
CA VAL A 221 -5.06 10.35 -1.65
C VAL A 221 -4.52 11.77 -1.66
N LEU A 222 -5.39 12.76 -1.77
CA LEU A 222 -5.03 14.16 -1.89
C LEU A 222 -5.29 14.90 -0.57
N GLY A 223 -4.25 15.53 -0.04
CA GLY A 223 -4.35 16.45 1.09
C GLY A 223 -5.00 17.79 0.70
N ALA A 224 -5.31 18.60 1.68
CA ALA A 224 -5.72 19.99 1.43
C ALA A 224 -4.63 20.73 0.65
N GLU A 225 -5.02 21.57 -0.29
CA GLU A 225 -4.10 22.51 -0.94
C GLU A 225 -3.75 23.62 0.07
N GLU A 226 -2.45 23.96 0.16
CA GLU A 226 -1.97 25.07 0.99
C GLU A 226 -2.34 26.43 0.39
#